data_931261d723906e6bf1033c3adc0d5e9c
#
_entry.id   931261d723906e6bf1033c3adc0d5e9c
#
_cell.length_a   1.000
_cell.length_b   1.000
_cell.length_c   1.000
_cell.angle_alpha   90.00
_cell.angle_beta   90.00
_cell.angle_gamma   90.00
#
_symmetry.space_group_name_H-M   'P 1'
#
loop_
_entity.id
_entity.type
_entity.pdbx_description
1 polymer ?
#
loop_
_entity_poly.entity_id
_entity_poly.type
_entity_poly.pdbx_seq_one_letter_code
_entity_poly.pdbx_strand_id
1 'polypeptide(L)'
;MKPPKTHCNGTWTTARFFGFIRSALRRTWTRWPEQYRARHMARRPYKGKNKLQKWEFLCAECNEWFMAKNTQVHHKIECGTLKNFNDIPGFTERLLCPAEDLMVLCKKCHKEKHHPKK
;
A
#
# COMPACT_ATOMS: atom_id res chain seq x y z
N MET A 1 -29.47 -0.55 -16.47
CA MET A 1 -29.38 -2.02 -16.53
C MET A 1 -28.37 -2.54 -15.51
N LYS A 2 -28.77 -3.57 -14.77
CA LYS A 2 -27.83 -4.21 -13.85
C LYS A 2 -26.88 -5.12 -14.64
N PRO A 3 -25.57 -5.14 -14.30
CA PRO A 3 -24.66 -6.06 -14.96
C PRO A 3 -25.03 -7.51 -14.70
N PRO A 4 -24.73 -8.42 -15.64
CA PRO A 4 -25.06 -9.83 -15.46
C PRO A 4 -24.23 -10.47 -14.36
N LYS A 5 -24.81 -11.46 -13.68
CA LYS A 5 -24.15 -12.25 -12.66
C LYS A 5 -23.64 -13.53 -13.29
N THR A 6 -22.34 -13.57 -13.59
CA THR A 6 -21.73 -14.68 -14.33
C THR A 6 -20.75 -15.51 -13.50
N HIS A 7 -20.53 -15.16 -12.23
CA HIS A 7 -19.61 -15.86 -11.35
C HIS A 7 -20.34 -16.46 -10.15
N CYS A 8 -19.75 -17.48 -9.53
CA CYS A 8 -20.30 -18.17 -8.36
C CYS A 8 -21.71 -18.69 -8.62
N ASN A 9 -21.87 -19.48 -9.69
CA ASN A 9 -23.16 -20.07 -10.09
C ASN A 9 -24.24 -19.00 -10.29
N GLY A 10 -23.89 -17.88 -10.90
CA GLY A 10 -24.85 -16.84 -11.21
C GLY A 10 -25.23 -15.93 -10.04
N THR A 11 -24.44 -15.91 -8.98
CA THR A 11 -24.74 -15.07 -7.83
C THR A 11 -23.90 -13.79 -7.76
N TRP A 12 -22.74 -13.77 -8.44
CA TRP A 12 -21.82 -12.62 -8.42
C TRP A 12 -21.65 -12.00 -9.79
N THR A 13 -21.58 -10.67 -9.82
CA THR A 13 -21.16 -9.93 -11.02
C THR A 13 -19.65 -10.07 -11.20
N THR A 14 -19.15 -9.73 -12.40
CA THR A 14 -17.71 -9.68 -12.67
C THR A 14 -17.02 -8.71 -11.73
N ALA A 15 -17.61 -7.54 -11.49
CA ALA A 15 -17.04 -6.54 -10.60
C ALA A 15 -16.87 -7.08 -9.18
N ARG A 16 -17.86 -7.79 -8.66
CA ARG A 16 -17.79 -8.38 -7.33
C ARG A 16 -16.71 -9.46 -7.26
N PHE A 17 -16.60 -10.29 -8.29
CA PHE A 17 -15.59 -11.34 -8.37
C PHE A 17 -14.18 -10.77 -8.32
N PHE A 18 -13.87 -9.78 -9.16
CA PHE A 18 -12.55 -9.18 -9.17
C PHE A 18 -12.27 -8.32 -7.95
N GLY A 19 -13.29 -7.72 -7.36
CA GLY A 19 -13.17 -7.04 -6.06
C GLY A 19 -12.77 -8.00 -4.95
N PHE A 20 -13.30 -9.21 -4.97
CA PHE A 20 -12.93 -10.27 -4.02
C PHE A 20 -11.46 -10.67 -4.18
N ILE A 21 -11.01 -10.87 -5.43
CA ILE A 21 -9.61 -11.19 -5.72
C ILE A 21 -8.70 -10.05 -5.26
N ARG A 22 -9.07 -8.81 -5.59
CA ARG A 22 -8.30 -7.64 -5.19
C ARG A 22 -8.12 -7.54 -3.67
N SER A 23 -9.19 -7.79 -2.93
CA SER A 23 -9.15 -7.77 -1.47
C SER A 23 -8.22 -8.84 -0.91
N ALA A 24 -8.25 -10.05 -1.51
CA ALA A 24 -7.37 -11.13 -1.10
C ALA A 24 -5.90 -10.78 -1.35
N LEU A 25 -5.59 -10.23 -2.53
CA LEU A 25 -4.23 -9.81 -2.85
C LEU A 25 -3.75 -8.69 -1.94
N ARG A 26 -4.62 -7.70 -1.65
CA ARG A 26 -4.26 -6.60 -0.75
C ARG A 26 -4.01 -7.07 0.67
N ARG A 27 -4.64 -8.16 1.11
CA ARG A 27 -4.33 -8.73 2.43
C ARG A 27 -2.93 -9.31 2.48
N THR A 28 -2.41 -9.84 1.37
CA THR A 28 -1.03 -10.32 1.33
C THR A 28 -0.03 -9.18 1.51
N TRP A 29 -0.39 -7.97 1.08
CA TRP A 29 0.42 -6.78 1.23
C TRP A 29 0.80 -6.52 2.69
N THR A 30 -0.10 -6.78 3.64
CA THR A 30 0.20 -6.56 5.07
C THR A 30 1.33 -7.42 5.60
N ARG A 31 1.66 -8.51 4.90
CA ARG A 31 2.73 -9.43 5.27
C ARG A 31 3.93 -9.37 4.34
N TRP A 32 3.93 -8.43 3.40
CA TRP A 32 4.99 -8.33 2.39
C TRP A 32 6.30 -7.87 3.04
N PRO A 33 7.38 -8.71 3.01
CA PRO A 33 8.63 -8.38 3.71
C PRO A 33 9.31 -7.12 3.22
N GLU A 34 9.10 -6.72 1.97
CA GLU A 34 9.75 -5.53 1.42
C GLU A 34 9.24 -4.23 2.06
N GLN A 35 8.08 -4.26 2.74
CA GLN A 35 7.64 -3.13 3.55
C GLN A 35 8.60 -2.87 4.70
N TYR A 36 9.05 -3.93 5.38
CA TYR A 36 10.02 -3.81 6.47
C TYR A 36 11.34 -3.29 5.95
N ARG A 37 11.77 -3.77 4.80
CA ARG A 37 13.02 -3.30 4.19
C ARG A 37 12.93 -1.81 3.84
N ALA A 38 11.81 -1.36 3.27
CA ALA A 38 11.60 0.05 2.96
C ALA A 38 11.66 0.91 4.23
N ARG A 39 11.06 0.45 5.31
CA ARG A 39 11.12 1.16 6.59
C ARG A 39 12.55 1.17 7.16
N HIS A 40 13.28 0.07 7.06
CA HIS A 40 14.67 0.01 7.49
C HIS A 40 15.53 1.04 6.76
N MET A 41 15.31 1.20 5.47
CA MET A 41 16.06 2.16 4.66
C MET A 41 15.76 3.60 5.03
N ALA A 42 14.58 3.87 5.60
CA ALA A 42 14.13 5.21 5.92
C ALA A 42 14.32 5.57 7.40
N ARG A 43 14.87 4.69 8.23
CA ARG A 43 14.93 4.89 9.67
C ARG A 43 16.28 5.38 10.17
N ARG A 44 16.24 5.99 11.36
CA ARG A 44 17.45 6.28 12.14
C ARG A 44 17.13 6.08 13.63
N PRO A 45 18.14 5.92 14.50
CA PRO A 45 17.89 5.80 15.94
C PRO A 45 17.21 7.06 16.47
N TYR A 46 16.19 6.85 17.30
CA TYR A 46 15.51 7.95 17.98
C TYR A 46 16.24 8.25 19.29
N LYS A 47 16.60 9.51 19.49
CA LYS A 47 17.33 9.97 20.70
C LYS A 47 16.50 10.95 21.55
N GLY A 48 15.17 10.92 21.38
CA GLY A 48 14.29 11.79 22.13
C GLY A 48 13.96 11.26 23.50
N LYS A 49 12.99 11.90 24.16
CA LYS A 49 12.63 11.62 25.55
C LYS A 49 11.80 10.36 25.75
N ASN A 50 11.10 9.88 24.73
CA ASN A 50 10.26 8.70 24.85
C ASN A 50 11.12 7.43 24.79
N LYS A 51 11.34 6.81 25.96
CA LYS A 51 12.21 5.64 26.07
C LYS A 51 11.67 4.39 25.39
N LEU A 52 10.38 4.35 25.06
CA LEU A 52 9.79 3.23 24.35
C LEU A 52 9.99 3.30 22.85
N GLN A 53 10.33 4.48 22.33
CA GLN A 53 10.58 4.66 20.92
C GLN A 53 12.07 4.44 20.62
N LYS A 54 12.38 3.46 19.79
CA LYS A 54 13.77 3.16 19.40
C LYS A 54 14.18 3.80 18.09
N TRP A 55 13.23 3.99 17.17
CA TRP A 55 13.49 4.42 15.82
C TRP A 55 12.56 5.53 15.40
N GLU A 56 13.01 6.35 14.46
CA GLU A 56 12.15 7.30 13.75
C GLU A 56 12.38 7.15 12.26
N PHE A 57 11.39 7.55 11.46
CA PHE A 57 11.35 7.30 10.03
C PHE A 57 11.19 8.60 9.26
N LEU A 58 11.94 8.71 8.17
CA LEU A 58 11.92 9.88 7.31
C LEU A 58 10.77 9.81 6.31
N CYS A 59 9.93 10.84 6.30
CA CYS A 59 8.90 10.97 5.26
C CYS A 59 9.58 11.41 3.96
N ALA A 60 9.34 10.66 2.87
CA ALA A 60 9.97 10.94 1.58
C ALA A 60 9.49 12.25 0.94
N GLU A 61 8.31 12.74 1.33
CA GLU A 61 7.74 13.96 0.75
C GLU A 61 8.12 15.23 1.53
N CYS A 62 7.87 15.26 2.84
CA CYS A 62 8.12 16.46 3.63
C CYS A 62 9.47 16.48 4.32
N ASN A 63 10.23 15.38 4.26
CA ASN A 63 11.57 15.25 4.85
C ASN A 63 11.59 15.48 6.37
N GLU A 64 10.47 15.26 7.04
CA GLU A 64 10.37 15.29 8.49
C GLU A 64 10.45 13.88 9.06
N TRP A 65 10.81 13.76 10.34
CA TRP A 65 10.96 12.49 11.01
C TRP A 65 9.75 12.18 11.88
N PHE A 66 9.30 10.93 11.85
CA PHE A 66 8.09 10.49 12.56
C PHE A 66 8.31 9.13 13.20
N MET A 67 7.56 8.85 14.28
CA MET A 67 7.52 7.50 14.84
C MET A 67 6.75 6.57 13.91
N ALA A 68 6.99 5.26 14.02
CA ALA A 68 6.44 4.27 13.10
C ALA A 68 4.91 4.37 12.94
N LYS A 69 4.18 4.55 14.02
CA LYS A 69 2.71 4.60 13.98
C LYS A 69 2.16 5.79 13.18
N ASN A 70 2.98 6.82 12.96
CA ASN A 70 2.58 8.01 12.21
C ASN A 70 3.05 7.96 10.77
N THR A 71 3.54 6.82 10.30
CA THR A 71 4.01 6.63 8.93
C THR A 71 3.30 5.46 8.28
N GLN A 72 3.30 5.46 6.94
CA GLN A 72 2.79 4.35 6.14
C GLN A 72 3.72 4.14 4.97
N VAL A 73 3.79 2.89 4.49
CA VAL A 73 4.55 2.56 3.28
C VAL A 73 3.63 2.73 2.08
N HIS A 74 4.11 3.45 1.09
CA HIS A 74 3.35 3.80 -0.10
C HIS A 74 4.07 3.29 -1.35
N HIS A 75 3.31 2.83 -2.34
CA HIS A 75 3.86 2.43 -3.64
C HIS A 75 4.24 3.66 -4.44
N LYS A 76 5.45 3.66 -5.01
CA LYS A 76 5.85 4.72 -5.93
C LYS A 76 5.07 4.67 -7.23
N ILE A 77 4.74 3.45 -7.67
CA ILE A 77 3.93 3.19 -8.85
C ILE A 77 2.60 2.63 -8.40
N GLU A 78 1.50 3.25 -8.81
CA GLU A 78 0.17 2.77 -8.43
C GLU A 78 -0.07 1.34 -8.91
N CYS A 79 -0.77 0.54 -8.10
CA CYS A 79 -1.08 -0.84 -8.45
C CYS A 79 -2.02 -0.94 -9.65
N GLY A 80 -2.83 0.08 -9.88
CA GLY A 80 -3.74 0.12 -11.02
C GLY A 80 -5.05 -0.58 -10.73
N THR A 81 -5.74 -0.98 -11.80
CA THR A 81 -7.05 -1.61 -11.70
C THR A 81 -6.95 -3.12 -11.81
N LEU A 82 -7.94 -3.81 -11.29
CA LEU A 82 -8.09 -5.26 -11.39
C LEU A 82 -9.53 -5.55 -11.79
N LYS A 83 -9.79 -5.58 -13.09
CA LYS A 83 -11.14 -5.75 -13.66
C LYS A 83 -11.29 -7.01 -14.50
N ASN A 84 -10.20 -7.66 -14.89
CA ASN A 84 -10.21 -8.89 -15.66
C ASN A 84 -8.97 -9.71 -15.35
N PHE A 85 -8.91 -10.94 -15.87
CA PHE A 85 -7.79 -11.84 -15.57
C PHE A 85 -6.47 -11.32 -16.12
N ASN A 86 -6.48 -10.57 -17.20
CA ASN A 86 -5.25 -10.02 -17.78
C ASN A 86 -4.61 -8.95 -16.89
N ASP A 87 -5.37 -8.38 -15.95
CA ASP A 87 -4.86 -7.38 -15.01
C ASP A 87 -4.10 -8.01 -13.84
N ILE A 88 -4.30 -9.31 -13.57
CA ILE A 88 -3.75 -9.95 -12.37
C ILE A 88 -2.22 -9.90 -12.31
N PRO A 89 -1.48 -10.30 -13.38
CA PRO A 89 -0.01 -10.26 -13.28
C PRO A 89 0.52 -8.86 -13.00
N GLY A 90 0.08 -7.84 -13.74
CA GLY A 90 0.55 -6.47 -13.56
C GLY A 90 0.19 -5.90 -12.21
N PHE A 91 -1.06 -6.10 -11.77
CA PHE A 91 -1.51 -5.66 -10.45
C PHE A 91 -0.66 -6.29 -9.36
N THR A 92 -0.42 -7.60 -9.44
CA THR A 92 0.36 -8.33 -8.45
C THR A 92 1.80 -7.85 -8.40
N GLU A 93 2.43 -7.65 -9.56
CA GLU A 93 3.80 -7.14 -9.63
C GLU A 93 3.93 -5.74 -9.00
N ARG A 94 2.96 -4.88 -9.25
CA ARG A 94 3.00 -3.53 -8.70
C ARG A 94 2.67 -3.50 -7.21
N LEU A 95 1.81 -4.41 -6.75
CA LEU A 95 1.46 -4.51 -5.34
C LEU A 95 2.61 -5.10 -4.52
N LEU A 96 3.17 -6.22 -4.97
CA LEU A 96 4.23 -6.95 -4.29
C LEU A 96 5.57 -6.65 -4.96
N CYS A 97 5.99 -5.40 -4.86
CA CYS A 97 7.20 -4.89 -5.51
C CYS A 97 8.37 -4.86 -4.52
N PRO A 98 9.61 -4.69 -5.03
CA PRO A 98 10.78 -4.55 -4.15
C PRO A 98 10.75 -3.23 -3.37
N ALA A 99 11.55 -3.17 -2.30
CA ALA A 99 11.59 -2.01 -1.41
C ALA A 99 11.95 -0.71 -2.16
N GLU A 100 12.73 -0.80 -3.22
CA GLU A 100 13.14 0.35 -4.03
C GLU A 100 11.95 1.05 -4.70
N ASP A 101 10.85 0.33 -4.89
CA ASP A 101 9.62 0.88 -5.47
C ASP A 101 8.61 1.30 -4.41
N LEU A 102 9.03 1.32 -3.16
CA LEU A 102 8.21 1.74 -2.03
C LEU A 102 8.83 2.97 -1.37
N MET A 103 8.00 3.75 -0.71
CA MET A 103 8.46 4.90 0.06
C MET A 103 7.69 5.01 1.36
N VAL A 104 8.32 5.60 2.38
CA VAL A 104 7.69 5.86 3.66
C VAL A 104 7.15 7.28 3.65
N LEU A 105 5.90 7.44 4.01
CA LEU A 105 5.24 8.74 4.10
C LEU A 105 4.61 8.91 5.48
N CYS A 106 4.60 10.14 6.00
CA CYS A 106 3.80 10.42 7.18
C CYS A 106 2.31 10.37 6.82
N LYS A 107 1.45 10.24 7.81
CA LYS A 107 0.02 10.11 7.56
C LYS A 107 -0.55 11.27 6.74
N LYS A 108 -0.08 12.48 7.00
CA LYS A 108 -0.54 13.66 6.26
C LYS A 108 -0.17 13.59 4.77
N CYS A 109 1.10 13.31 4.47
CA CYS A 109 1.56 13.22 3.08
C CYS A 109 0.92 12.04 2.36
N HIS A 110 0.75 10.90 3.04
CA HIS A 110 0.08 9.73 2.47
C HIS A 110 -1.37 10.07 2.09
N LYS A 111 -2.07 10.77 2.97
CA LYS A 111 -3.44 11.21 2.72
C LYS A 111 -3.51 12.16 1.52
N GLU A 112 -2.57 13.09 1.42
CA GLU A 112 -2.52 14.04 0.31
C GLU A 112 -2.26 13.35 -1.03
N LYS A 113 -1.47 12.28 -1.05
CA LYS A 113 -1.23 11.53 -2.28
C LYS A 113 -2.45 10.74 -2.73
N HIS A 114 -3.22 10.19 -1.79
CA HIS A 114 -4.45 9.47 -2.13
C HIS A 114 -5.60 10.41 -2.51
N HIS A 115 -5.57 11.62 -1.97
CA HIS A 115 -6.62 12.60 -2.20
C HIS A 115 -6.01 13.94 -2.58
N PRO A 116 -5.33 14.01 -3.75
CA PRO A 116 -4.68 15.25 -4.15
C PRO A 116 -5.68 16.37 -4.30
N LYS A 117 -5.32 17.51 -3.78
CA LYS A 117 -6.13 18.71 -3.94
C LYS A 117 -6.02 19.17 -5.39
N LYS A 118 -7.15 19.32 -6.02
CA LYS A 118 -7.20 19.87 -7.37
C LYS A 118 -7.05 21.37 -7.35
#